data_c86b774055134a19202387d3189ddba3
#
_entry.id   c86b774055134a19202387d3189ddba3
#
_cell.length_a   1.000
_cell.length_b   1.000
_cell.length_c   1.000
_cell.angle_alpha   90.00
_cell.angle_beta   90.00
_cell.angle_gamma   90.00
#
_symmetry.space_group_name_H-M   'P 1'
#
loop_
_entity.id
_entity.type
_entity.pdbx_description
1 polymer ?
#
loop_
_entity_poly.entity_id
_entity_poly.type
_entity_poly.pdbx_seq_one_letter_code
_entity_poly.pdbx_strand_id
1 'polypeptide(L)'
;LSIACFLSMSFRPKINEEIGSASSESLPGSAFEPITEISQSSVLKNLSLYMVLWTGLMTFGWMIALGIVQEWSTDPCERTAFFARIEQIVTPLTLICQFFVTSFVLRSFGIKKVLIIYGFILFAAIYFYEIYPEIMTVLIVVSILRTFEYGLSKPARESLFTKLKREQRYKSTVFLDTFFTRGGEVMGSWFAAKGALLIGLSSMGATLF
;
A
#
# COMPACT_ATOMS: atom_id res chain seq x y z
N LEU A 1 -3.15 26.23 1.60
CA LEU A 1 -3.14 26.04 3.06
C LEU A 1 -4.25 26.87 3.74
N SER A 2 -4.48 28.14 3.37
CA SER A 2 -5.48 29.03 3.98
C SER A 2 -6.93 28.57 3.79
N ILE A 3 -7.30 28.01 2.64
CA ILE A 3 -8.67 27.51 2.36
C ILE A 3 -8.98 26.26 3.19
N ALA A 4 -8.02 25.34 3.32
CA ALA A 4 -8.18 24.15 4.13
C ALA A 4 -8.31 24.48 5.63
N CYS A 5 -7.53 25.45 6.13
CA CYS A 5 -7.66 25.97 7.50
C CYS A 5 -9.02 26.65 7.73
N PHE A 6 -9.49 27.47 6.79
CA PHE A 6 -10.79 28.14 6.90
C PHE A 6 -11.95 27.13 6.89
N LEU A 7 -11.92 26.14 6.00
CA LEU A 7 -12.91 25.06 5.97
C LEU A 7 -12.88 24.23 7.25
N SER A 8 -11.71 23.89 7.79
CA SER A 8 -11.60 23.15 9.05
C SER A 8 -12.17 23.93 10.25
N MET A 9 -11.99 25.24 10.30
CA MET A 9 -12.57 26.08 11.33
C MET A 9 -14.09 26.21 11.22
N SER A 10 -14.63 26.25 9.98
CA SER A 10 -16.07 26.35 9.73
C SER A 10 -16.82 25.06 10.10
N PHE A 11 -16.17 23.91 10.00
CA PHE A 11 -16.79 22.61 10.37
C PHE A 11 -16.57 22.22 11.84
N ARG A 12 -15.66 22.86 12.57
CA ARG A 12 -15.35 22.54 13.98
C ARG A 12 -16.57 22.47 14.91
N PRO A 13 -17.50 23.43 14.92
CA PRO A 13 -18.62 23.38 15.86
C PRO A 13 -19.55 22.19 15.60
N LYS A 14 -19.85 21.86 14.33
CA LYS A 14 -20.71 20.73 13.98
C LYS A 14 -20.06 19.38 14.29
N ILE A 15 -18.77 19.25 14.05
CA ILE A 15 -18.01 18.03 14.35
C ILE A 15 -17.93 17.80 15.87
N ASN A 16 -17.74 18.85 16.66
CA ASN A 16 -17.68 18.73 18.12
C ASN A 16 -19.03 18.35 18.74
N GLU A 17 -20.15 18.78 18.18
CA GLU A 17 -21.47 18.35 18.62
C GLU A 17 -21.74 16.86 18.32
N GLU A 18 -21.39 16.39 17.11
CA GLU A 18 -21.55 14.99 16.74
C GLU A 18 -20.56 14.07 17.48
N ILE A 19 -19.30 14.49 17.65
CA ILE A 19 -18.29 13.73 18.39
C ILE A 19 -18.60 13.74 19.89
N GLY A 20 -19.11 14.84 20.44
CA GLY A 20 -19.49 14.95 21.86
C GLY A 20 -20.61 13.96 22.23
N SER A 21 -21.55 13.68 21.33
CA SER A 21 -22.59 12.68 21.52
C SER A 21 -22.12 11.23 21.29
N ALA A 22 -21.09 11.05 20.48
CA ALA A 22 -20.52 9.73 20.15
C ALA A 22 -19.36 9.32 21.08
N SER A 23 -18.71 10.26 21.75
CA SER A 23 -17.48 10.03 22.54
C SER A 23 -17.73 9.53 23.98
N SER A 24 -18.98 9.36 24.41
CA SER A 24 -19.28 8.82 25.74
C SER A 24 -19.25 7.29 25.82
N GLU A 25 -19.21 6.56 24.71
CA GLU A 25 -18.92 5.14 24.69
C GLU A 25 -17.44 4.91 24.46
N SER A 26 -16.67 4.82 25.53
CA SER A 26 -15.33 4.22 25.49
C SER A 26 -15.49 2.82 24.91
N LEU A 27 -14.90 2.55 23.76
CA LEU A 27 -14.88 1.20 23.17
C LEU A 27 -14.29 0.25 24.23
N PRO A 28 -15.08 -0.64 24.85
CA PRO A 28 -14.56 -1.58 25.82
C PRO A 28 -13.62 -2.56 25.10
N GLY A 29 -12.45 -2.81 25.66
CA GLY A 29 -11.54 -3.83 25.15
C GLY A 29 -10.06 -3.52 25.38
N SER A 30 -9.27 -4.58 25.53
CA SER A 30 -7.81 -4.50 25.66
C SER A 30 -7.18 -4.18 24.30
N ALA A 31 -6.03 -3.48 24.31
CA ALA A 31 -5.21 -3.23 23.11
C ALA A 31 -4.79 -4.52 22.37
N PHE A 32 -4.82 -5.67 23.03
CA PHE A 32 -4.48 -6.98 22.47
C PHE A 32 -5.68 -7.79 21.96
N GLU A 33 -6.91 -7.32 22.16
CA GLU A 33 -8.11 -7.98 21.69
C GLU A 33 -8.12 -8.24 20.16
N PRO A 34 -7.61 -7.34 19.30
CA PRO A 34 -7.51 -7.60 17.86
C PRO A 34 -6.67 -8.84 17.52
N ILE A 35 -5.66 -9.17 18.31
CA ILE A 35 -4.80 -10.36 18.07
C ILE A 35 -5.61 -11.64 18.27
N THR A 36 -6.43 -11.70 19.32
CA THR A 36 -7.28 -12.86 19.59
C THR A 36 -8.38 -13.00 18.52
N GLU A 37 -8.98 -11.90 18.09
CA GLU A 37 -9.95 -11.89 16.99
C GLU A 37 -9.35 -12.36 15.66
N ILE A 38 -8.16 -11.87 15.31
CA ILE A 38 -7.42 -12.30 14.12
C ILE A 38 -7.09 -13.80 14.21
N SER A 39 -6.69 -14.28 15.40
CA SER A 39 -6.35 -15.69 15.58
C SER A 39 -7.57 -16.62 15.48
N GLN A 40 -8.77 -16.16 15.79
CA GLN A 40 -10.00 -16.94 15.72
C GLN A 40 -10.68 -16.91 14.35
N SER A 41 -10.51 -15.82 13.59
CA SER A 41 -11.13 -15.66 12.28
C SER A 41 -10.20 -16.10 11.15
N SER A 42 -10.58 -17.14 10.41
CA SER A 42 -9.84 -17.59 9.21
C SER A 42 -9.73 -16.50 8.14
N VAL A 43 -10.74 -15.64 8.03
CA VAL A 43 -10.73 -14.53 7.07
C VAL A 43 -9.68 -13.47 7.45
N LEU A 44 -9.63 -13.10 8.74
CA LEU A 44 -8.66 -12.12 9.22
C LEU A 44 -7.24 -12.65 9.18
N LYS A 45 -7.01 -13.93 9.50
CA LYS A 45 -5.68 -14.58 9.33
C LYS A 45 -5.19 -14.52 7.89
N ASN A 46 -6.04 -14.91 6.95
CA ASN A 46 -5.67 -14.90 5.53
C ASN A 46 -5.42 -13.47 5.03
N LEU A 47 -6.20 -12.51 5.52
CA LEU A 47 -6.01 -11.10 5.18
C LEU A 47 -4.73 -10.54 5.77
N SER A 48 -4.39 -10.86 7.03
CA SER A 48 -3.13 -10.43 7.65
C SER A 48 -1.91 -11.00 6.93
N LEU A 49 -1.96 -12.29 6.58
CA LEU A 49 -0.91 -12.92 5.79
C LEU A 49 -0.76 -12.25 4.41
N TYR A 50 -1.89 -12.00 3.74
CA TYR A 50 -1.89 -11.28 2.48
C TYR A 50 -1.26 -9.89 2.62
N MET A 51 -1.58 -9.14 3.67
CA MET A 51 -1.04 -7.78 3.89
C MET A 51 0.47 -7.81 4.11
N VAL A 52 0.98 -8.75 4.91
CA VAL A 52 2.44 -8.90 5.12
C VAL A 52 3.16 -9.24 3.81
N LEU A 53 2.65 -10.21 3.07
CA LEU A 53 3.26 -10.63 1.80
C LEU A 53 3.20 -9.51 0.76
N TRP A 54 2.04 -8.86 0.64
CA TRP A 54 1.85 -7.77 -0.30
C TRP A 54 2.78 -6.58 0.01
N THR A 55 2.80 -6.11 1.26
CA THR A 55 3.67 -4.98 1.65
C THR A 55 5.15 -5.35 1.56
N GLY A 56 5.51 -6.59 1.92
CA GLY A 56 6.87 -7.09 1.77
C GLY A 56 7.34 -7.07 0.32
N LEU A 57 6.52 -7.59 -0.60
CA LEU A 57 6.83 -7.58 -2.04
C LEU A 57 6.86 -6.16 -2.63
N MET A 58 5.93 -5.29 -2.22
CA MET A 58 5.94 -3.89 -2.65
C MET A 58 7.20 -3.17 -2.20
N THR A 59 7.60 -3.33 -0.94
CA THR A 59 8.82 -2.72 -0.41
C THR A 59 10.06 -3.28 -1.09
N PHE A 60 10.11 -4.60 -1.30
CA PHE A 60 11.21 -5.23 -2.02
C PHE A 60 11.34 -4.68 -3.45
N GLY A 61 10.23 -4.64 -4.21
CA GLY A 61 10.22 -4.06 -5.57
C GLY A 61 10.56 -2.58 -5.60
N TRP A 62 10.12 -1.82 -4.57
CA TRP A 62 10.46 -0.41 -4.43
C TRP A 62 11.96 -0.18 -4.19
N MET A 63 12.60 -1.02 -3.37
CA MET A 63 14.05 -0.94 -3.14
C MET A 63 14.85 -1.20 -4.42
N ILE A 64 14.44 -2.18 -5.25
CA ILE A 64 15.04 -2.41 -6.57
C ILE A 64 14.88 -1.18 -7.47
N ALA A 65 13.66 -0.63 -7.54
CA ALA A 65 13.39 0.55 -8.35
C ALA A 65 14.23 1.77 -7.93
N LEU A 66 14.39 1.98 -6.62
CA LEU A 66 15.26 3.03 -6.09
C LEU A 66 16.72 2.83 -6.50
N GLY A 67 17.23 1.58 -6.47
CA GLY A 67 18.58 1.25 -6.93
C GLY A 67 18.79 1.65 -8.39
N ILE A 68 17.87 1.27 -9.28
CA ILE A 68 17.93 1.63 -10.71
C ILE A 68 17.93 3.15 -10.92
N VAL A 69 17.06 3.87 -10.16
CA VAL A 69 17.00 5.34 -10.25
C VAL A 69 18.30 6.00 -9.76
N GLN A 70 18.93 5.44 -8.73
CA GLN A 70 20.21 5.94 -8.21
C GLN A 70 21.36 5.73 -9.18
N GLU A 71 21.38 4.63 -9.91
CA GLU A 71 22.37 4.36 -10.96
C GLU A 71 22.17 5.25 -12.19
N TRP A 72 20.90 5.55 -12.53
CA TRP A 72 20.56 6.39 -13.68
C TRP A 72 21.04 7.84 -13.51
N SER A 73 20.90 8.45 -12.35
CA SER A 73 21.33 9.83 -12.10
C SER A 73 21.84 10.03 -10.68
N THR A 74 22.95 10.76 -10.55
CA THR A 74 23.50 11.21 -9.27
C THR A 74 22.88 12.51 -8.78
N ASP A 75 22.16 13.26 -9.65
CA ASP A 75 21.52 14.53 -9.31
C ASP A 75 20.20 14.31 -8.57
N PRO A 76 20.06 14.78 -7.31
CA PRO A 76 18.82 14.70 -6.56
C PRO A 76 17.63 15.40 -7.23
N CYS A 77 17.87 16.47 -7.97
CA CYS A 77 16.82 17.21 -8.68
C CYS A 77 16.22 16.39 -9.81
N GLU A 78 17.05 15.69 -10.60
CA GLU A 78 16.60 14.81 -11.67
C GLU A 78 15.78 13.62 -11.12
N ARG A 79 16.24 13.00 -10.03
CA ARG A 79 15.51 11.92 -9.37
C ARG A 79 14.15 12.38 -8.86
N THR A 80 14.09 13.56 -8.23
CA THR A 80 12.82 14.13 -7.75
C THR A 80 11.88 14.43 -8.92
N ALA A 81 12.39 15.01 -10.00
CA ALA A 81 11.61 15.29 -11.21
C ALA A 81 11.08 14.00 -11.85
N PHE A 82 11.87 12.92 -11.83
CA PHE A 82 11.44 11.61 -12.33
C PHE A 82 10.26 11.05 -11.52
N PHE A 83 10.33 11.05 -10.18
CA PHE A 83 9.21 10.62 -9.34
C PHE A 83 7.98 11.51 -9.50
N ALA A 84 8.17 12.82 -9.67
CA ALA A 84 7.05 13.73 -9.96
C ALA A 84 6.34 13.38 -11.29
N ARG A 85 7.08 12.96 -12.34
CA ARG A 85 6.47 12.47 -13.58
C ARG A 85 5.66 11.20 -13.38
N ILE A 86 6.14 10.27 -12.56
CA ILE A 86 5.37 9.07 -12.20
C ILE A 86 4.03 9.48 -11.57
N GLU A 87 4.03 10.39 -10.60
CA GLU A 87 2.80 10.85 -9.94
C GLU A 87 1.84 11.56 -10.91
N GLN A 88 2.36 12.33 -11.87
CA GLN A 88 1.56 12.96 -12.93
C GLN A 88 0.83 11.95 -13.82
N ILE A 89 1.41 10.76 -14.01
CA ILE A 89 0.80 9.66 -14.77
C ILE A 89 -0.18 8.86 -13.88
N VAL A 90 0.25 8.51 -12.68
CA VAL A 90 -0.51 7.64 -11.76
C VAL A 90 -1.80 8.29 -11.30
N THR A 91 -1.77 9.59 -10.99
CA THR A 91 -2.94 10.28 -10.43
C THR A 91 -4.15 10.25 -11.37
N PRO A 92 -4.07 10.69 -12.65
CA PRO A 92 -5.22 10.63 -13.56
C PRO A 92 -5.62 9.19 -13.89
N LEU A 93 -4.65 8.28 -14.08
CA LEU A 93 -4.95 6.86 -14.33
C LEU A 93 -5.70 6.22 -13.17
N THR A 94 -5.31 6.54 -11.94
CA THR A 94 -5.99 6.04 -10.74
C THR A 94 -7.42 6.57 -10.67
N LEU A 95 -7.64 7.85 -10.95
CA LEU A 95 -9.00 8.42 -10.99
C LEU A 95 -9.88 7.72 -12.04
N ILE A 96 -9.38 7.56 -13.25
CA ILE A 96 -10.10 6.83 -14.32
C ILE A 96 -10.39 5.39 -13.86
N CYS A 97 -9.40 4.71 -13.29
CA CYS A 97 -9.58 3.36 -12.79
C CYS A 97 -10.65 3.29 -11.70
N GLN A 98 -10.63 4.19 -10.72
CA GLN A 98 -11.60 4.21 -9.62
C GLN A 98 -13.04 4.46 -10.11
N PHE A 99 -13.23 5.39 -11.04
CA PHE A 99 -14.58 5.72 -11.53
C PHE A 99 -15.18 4.65 -12.43
N PHE A 100 -14.39 4.10 -13.35
CA PHE A 100 -14.91 3.24 -14.42
C PHE A 100 -14.60 1.76 -14.23
N VAL A 101 -13.38 1.45 -13.77
CA VAL A 101 -12.87 0.07 -13.77
C VAL A 101 -13.16 -0.64 -12.45
N THR A 102 -12.99 0.02 -11.32
CA THR A 102 -13.06 -0.60 -9.99
C THR A 102 -14.39 -1.31 -9.73
N SER A 103 -15.51 -0.61 -9.94
CA SER A 103 -16.82 -1.19 -9.71
C SER A 103 -17.13 -2.35 -10.66
N PHE A 104 -16.74 -2.23 -11.92
CA PHE A 104 -16.92 -3.29 -12.91
C PHE A 104 -16.09 -4.53 -12.58
N VAL A 105 -14.81 -4.35 -12.29
CA VAL A 105 -13.87 -5.43 -12.00
C VAL A 105 -14.24 -6.16 -10.70
N LEU A 106 -14.57 -5.42 -9.64
CA LEU A 106 -14.96 -6.03 -8.36
C LEU A 106 -16.27 -6.81 -8.46
N ARG A 107 -17.23 -6.37 -9.30
CA ARG A 107 -18.47 -7.10 -9.54
C ARG A 107 -18.25 -8.35 -10.41
N SER A 108 -17.44 -8.25 -11.46
CA SER A 108 -17.24 -9.34 -12.44
C SER A 108 -16.30 -10.43 -11.92
N PHE A 109 -15.20 -10.06 -11.31
CA PHE A 109 -14.17 -11.01 -10.87
C PHE A 109 -14.25 -11.36 -9.37
N GLY A 110 -14.84 -10.46 -8.58
CA GLY A 110 -14.89 -10.61 -7.14
C GLY A 110 -13.56 -10.26 -6.46
N ILE A 111 -13.64 -9.89 -5.18
CA ILE A 111 -12.51 -9.36 -4.39
C ILE A 111 -11.32 -10.32 -4.34
N LYS A 112 -11.57 -11.61 -4.10
CA LYS A 112 -10.51 -12.62 -3.95
C LYS A 112 -9.63 -12.73 -5.19
N LYS A 113 -10.23 -12.79 -6.39
CA LYS A 113 -9.49 -12.92 -7.65
C LYS A 113 -8.68 -11.64 -7.94
N VAL A 114 -9.24 -10.46 -7.66
CA VAL A 114 -8.54 -9.18 -7.84
C VAL A 114 -7.27 -9.12 -7.00
N LEU A 115 -7.32 -9.53 -5.73
CA LEU A 115 -6.16 -9.53 -4.84
C LEU A 115 -5.10 -10.55 -5.29
N ILE A 116 -5.51 -11.73 -5.77
CA ILE A 116 -4.59 -12.75 -6.31
C ILE A 116 -3.90 -12.24 -7.58
N ILE A 117 -4.67 -11.68 -8.52
CA ILE A 117 -4.13 -11.11 -9.76
C ILE A 117 -3.11 -10.01 -9.46
N TYR A 118 -3.41 -9.16 -8.49
CA TYR A 118 -2.48 -8.11 -8.09
C TYR A 118 -1.17 -8.69 -7.52
N GLY A 119 -1.23 -9.77 -6.75
CA GLY A 119 -0.03 -10.48 -6.28
C GLY A 119 0.83 -10.98 -7.46
N PHE A 120 0.22 -11.55 -8.51
CA PHE A 120 0.95 -11.96 -9.72
C PHE A 120 1.57 -10.78 -10.47
N ILE A 121 0.88 -9.64 -10.54
CA ILE A 121 1.43 -8.41 -11.14
C ILE A 121 2.67 -7.94 -10.38
N LEU A 122 2.68 -8.02 -9.04
CA LEU A 122 3.86 -7.71 -8.23
C LEU A 122 5.05 -8.63 -8.53
N PHE A 123 4.82 -9.94 -8.65
CA PHE A 123 5.87 -10.87 -9.03
C PHE A 123 6.42 -10.59 -10.43
N ALA A 124 5.53 -10.34 -11.38
CA ALA A 124 5.93 -9.97 -12.74
C ALA A 124 6.75 -8.68 -12.76
N ALA A 125 6.40 -7.68 -11.94
CA ALA A 125 7.13 -6.44 -11.82
C ALA A 125 8.57 -6.64 -11.36
N ILE A 126 8.78 -7.48 -10.33
CA ILE A 126 10.13 -7.80 -9.83
C ILE A 126 10.95 -8.49 -10.93
N TYR A 127 10.34 -9.44 -11.64
CA TYR A 127 10.97 -10.14 -12.75
C TYR A 127 11.37 -9.20 -13.91
N PHE A 128 10.49 -8.23 -14.22
CA PHE A 128 10.80 -7.21 -15.24
C PHE A 128 11.96 -6.30 -14.84
N TYR A 129 12.10 -5.94 -13.56
CA TYR A 129 13.25 -5.16 -13.09
C TYR A 129 14.57 -5.91 -13.25
N GLU A 130 14.56 -7.24 -13.10
CA GLU A 130 15.78 -8.05 -13.26
C GLU A 130 16.21 -8.17 -14.71
N ILE A 131 15.25 -8.32 -15.64
CA ILE A 131 15.56 -8.46 -17.06
C ILE A 131 15.93 -7.13 -17.72
N TYR A 132 15.22 -6.07 -17.36
CA TYR A 132 15.36 -4.75 -17.96
C TYR A 132 15.57 -3.69 -16.86
N PRO A 133 16.77 -3.60 -16.27
CA PRO A 133 17.05 -2.61 -15.21
C PRO A 133 17.26 -1.20 -15.79
N GLU A 134 16.25 -0.67 -16.45
CA GLU A 134 16.26 0.62 -17.11
C GLU A 134 15.27 1.60 -16.46
N ILE A 135 15.57 2.89 -16.54
CA ILE A 135 14.73 3.96 -15.99
C ILE A 135 13.29 3.93 -16.57
N MET A 136 13.15 3.57 -17.85
CA MET A 136 11.84 3.42 -18.48
C MET A 136 11.03 2.27 -17.90
N THR A 137 11.68 1.16 -17.57
CA THR A 137 11.02 0.04 -16.87
C THR A 137 10.48 0.48 -15.53
N VAL A 138 11.27 1.25 -14.75
CA VAL A 138 10.82 1.79 -13.47
C VAL A 138 9.60 2.69 -13.65
N LEU A 139 9.62 3.60 -14.63
CA LEU A 139 8.49 4.50 -14.91
C LEU A 139 7.21 3.72 -15.22
N ILE A 140 7.28 2.73 -16.10
CA ILE A 140 6.13 1.93 -16.53
C ILE A 140 5.62 1.06 -15.39
N VAL A 141 6.51 0.29 -14.77
CA VAL A 141 6.14 -0.68 -13.73
C VAL A 141 5.60 0.01 -12.48
N VAL A 142 6.25 1.07 -11.99
CA VAL A 142 5.76 1.82 -10.82
C VAL A 142 4.42 2.46 -11.12
N SER A 143 4.24 3.03 -12.33
CA SER A 143 2.96 3.64 -12.72
C SER A 143 1.83 2.61 -12.75
N ILE A 144 2.08 1.42 -13.30
CA ILE A 144 1.11 0.32 -13.32
C ILE A 144 0.81 -0.15 -11.90
N LEU A 145 1.83 -0.48 -11.11
CA LEU A 145 1.66 -0.99 -9.75
C LEU A 145 0.85 -0.04 -8.86
N ARG A 146 1.20 1.25 -8.87
CA ARG A 146 0.48 2.26 -8.07
C ARG A 146 -0.95 2.48 -8.55
N THR A 147 -1.17 2.50 -9.87
CA THR A 147 -2.52 2.63 -10.41
C THR A 147 -3.40 1.45 -9.99
N PHE A 148 -2.89 0.21 -10.07
CA PHE A 148 -3.62 -0.98 -9.60
C PHE A 148 -3.79 -1.00 -8.09
N GLU A 149 -2.79 -0.56 -7.33
CA GLU A 149 -2.87 -0.47 -5.87
C GLU A 149 -3.99 0.46 -5.44
N TYR A 150 -3.96 1.71 -5.87
CA TYR A 150 -4.95 2.70 -5.46
C TYR A 150 -6.29 2.53 -6.15
N GLY A 151 -6.30 2.05 -7.40
CA GLY A 151 -7.51 1.87 -8.18
C GLY A 151 -8.28 0.59 -7.86
N LEU A 152 -7.61 -0.52 -7.56
CA LEU A 152 -8.25 -1.83 -7.41
C LEU A 152 -7.96 -2.50 -6.07
N SER A 153 -6.68 -2.63 -5.68
CA SER A 153 -6.27 -3.42 -4.52
C SER A 153 -6.78 -2.79 -3.21
N LYS A 154 -6.60 -1.48 -3.04
CA LYS A 154 -7.06 -0.77 -1.85
C LYS A 154 -8.58 -0.81 -1.68
N PRO A 155 -9.43 -0.44 -2.67
CA PRO A 155 -10.88 -0.59 -2.56
C PRO A 155 -11.33 -2.04 -2.32
N ALA A 156 -10.65 -3.02 -2.93
CA ALA A 156 -10.94 -4.42 -2.71
C ALA A 156 -10.71 -4.84 -1.25
N ARG A 157 -9.60 -4.42 -0.64
CA ARG A 157 -9.30 -4.66 0.78
C ARG A 157 -10.30 -3.96 1.70
N GLU A 158 -10.60 -2.69 1.45
CA GLU A 158 -11.58 -1.93 2.23
C GLU A 158 -12.97 -2.59 2.20
N SER A 159 -13.39 -3.14 1.05
CA SER A 159 -14.65 -3.85 0.94
C SER A 159 -14.70 -5.18 1.70
N LEU A 160 -13.56 -5.81 2.01
CA LEU A 160 -13.52 -6.96 2.91
C LEU A 160 -13.84 -6.56 4.36
N PHE A 161 -13.31 -5.44 4.81
CA PHE A 161 -13.58 -4.94 6.16
C PHE A 161 -15.05 -4.55 6.37
N THR A 162 -15.77 -4.14 5.31
CA THR A 162 -17.21 -3.83 5.44
C THR A 162 -18.07 -5.04 5.81
N LYS A 163 -17.57 -6.27 5.59
CA LYS A 163 -18.26 -7.52 5.95
C LYS A 163 -18.10 -7.90 7.42
N LEU A 164 -17.21 -7.24 8.14
CA LEU A 164 -16.99 -7.46 9.57
C LEU A 164 -18.00 -6.67 10.41
N LYS A 165 -18.29 -7.15 11.64
CA LYS A 165 -19.09 -6.40 12.60
C LYS A 165 -18.42 -5.06 12.92
N ARG A 166 -19.20 -4.01 13.19
CA ARG A 166 -18.71 -2.62 13.33
C ARG A 166 -17.56 -2.48 14.34
N GLU A 167 -17.65 -3.10 15.49
CA GLU A 167 -16.63 -3.05 16.54
C GLU A 167 -15.33 -3.75 16.10
N GLN A 168 -15.45 -4.96 15.59
CA GLN A 168 -14.34 -5.76 15.08
C GLN A 168 -13.66 -5.07 13.89
N ARG A 169 -14.46 -4.45 13.01
CA ARG A 169 -13.96 -3.74 11.85
C ARG A 169 -12.98 -2.65 12.24
N TYR A 170 -13.34 -1.75 13.17
CA TYR A 170 -12.47 -0.62 13.52
C TYR A 170 -11.15 -1.09 14.14
N LYS A 171 -11.22 -1.92 15.18
CA LYS A 171 -10.05 -2.42 15.91
C LYS A 171 -9.12 -3.24 14.99
N SER A 172 -9.69 -4.19 14.23
CA SER A 172 -8.94 -5.08 13.35
C SER A 172 -8.30 -4.32 12.16
N THR A 173 -9.01 -3.33 11.57
CA THR A 173 -8.47 -2.54 10.46
C THR A 173 -7.25 -1.74 10.91
N VAL A 174 -7.36 -0.99 12.02
CA VAL A 174 -6.24 -0.19 12.53
C VAL A 174 -5.04 -1.08 12.87
N PHE A 175 -5.29 -2.23 13.51
CA PHE A 175 -4.22 -3.16 13.88
C PHE A 175 -3.56 -3.80 12.64
N LEU A 176 -4.34 -4.22 11.66
CA LEU A 176 -3.84 -4.80 10.41
C LEU A 176 -3.02 -3.77 9.61
N ASP A 177 -3.56 -2.56 9.42
CA ASP A 177 -2.88 -1.51 8.67
C ASP A 177 -1.61 -0.99 9.37
N THR A 178 -1.56 -1.04 10.70
CA THR A 178 -0.39 -0.55 11.42
C THR A 178 0.65 -1.65 11.61
N PHE A 179 0.25 -2.81 12.17
CA PHE A 179 1.21 -3.83 12.60
C PHE A 179 1.66 -4.73 11.45
N PHE A 180 0.71 -5.28 10.69
CA PHE A 180 1.05 -6.21 9.60
C PHE A 180 1.66 -5.50 8.40
N THR A 181 1.21 -4.29 8.08
CA THR A 181 1.82 -3.48 7.01
C THR A 181 3.27 -3.13 7.35
N ARG A 182 3.54 -2.63 8.56
CA ARG A 182 4.91 -2.31 8.99
C ARG A 182 5.79 -3.55 9.12
N GLY A 183 5.24 -4.66 9.61
CA GLY A 183 5.93 -5.96 9.63
C GLY A 183 6.35 -6.41 8.23
N GLY A 184 5.46 -6.27 7.25
CA GLY A 184 5.76 -6.57 5.85
C GLY A 184 6.84 -5.66 5.26
N GLU A 185 6.78 -4.35 5.53
CA GLU A 185 7.81 -3.40 5.10
C GLU A 185 9.20 -3.76 5.64
N VAL A 186 9.30 -4.09 6.94
CA VAL A 186 10.56 -4.53 7.57
C VAL A 186 11.07 -5.82 6.93
N MET A 187 10.19 -6.80 6.69
CA MET A 187 10.58 -8.04 6.02
C MET A 187 11.06 -7.77 4.59
N GLY A 188 10.33 -6.97 3.82
CA GLY A 188 10.68 -6.62 2.44
C GLY A 188 12.02 -5.92 2.33
N SER A 189 12.30 -4.95 3.19
CA SER A 189 13.58 -4.25 3.24
C SER A 189 14.74 -5.16 3.67
N TRP A 190 14.50 -6.06 4.64
CA TRP A 190 15.50 -7.04 5.07
C TRP A 190 15.83 -8.03 3.94
N PHE A 191 14.83 -8.53 3.22
CA PHE A 191 15.06 -9.40 2.06
C PHE A 191 15.77 -8.66 0.93
N ALA A 192 15.48 -7.39 0.67
CA ALA A 192 16.19 -6.58 -0.31
C ALA A 192 17.67 -6.44 0.06
N ALA A 193 17.98 -6.11 1.32
CA ALA A 193 19.35 -5.99 1.80
C ALA A 193 20.13 -7.32 1.74
N LYS A 194 19.49 -8.44 2.13
CA LYS A 194 20.11 -9.78 2.06
C LYS A 194 20.20 -10.30 0.62
N GLY A 195 19.20 -10.04 -0.21
CA GLY A 195 19.20 -10.39 -1.63
C GLY A 195 20.33 -9.71 -2.38
N ALA A 196 20.56 -8.42 -2.14
CA ALA A 196 21.69 -7.69 -2.69
C ALA A 196 23.06 -8.32 -2.35
N LEU A 197 23.19 -8.84 -1.11
CA LEU A 197 24.39 -9.55 -0.69
C LEU A 197 24.55 -10.92 -1.36
N LEU A 198 23.45 -11.66 -1.56
CA LEU A 198 23.47 -13.03 -2.09
C LEU A 198 23.62 -13.08 -3.62
N ILE A 199 23.07 -12.11 -4.33
CA ILE A 199 23.05 -12.08 -5.82
C ILE A 199 24.30 -11.38 -6.38
N GLY A 200 25.19 -10.89 -5.51
CA GLY A 200 26.40 -10.16 -5.96
C GLY A 200 26.12 -8.75 -6.46
N LEU A 201 24.92 -8.22 -6.21
CA LEU A 201 24.55 -6.80 -6.39
C LEU A 201 25.25 -5.93 -5.33
N SER A 202 26.49 -6.30 -4.97
CA SER A 202 27.30 -5.61 -3.97
C SER A 202 27.64 -4.17 -4.35
N SER A 203 27.53 -3.82 -5.63
CA SER A 203 27.67 -2.44 -6.11
C SER A 203 26.40 -1.59 -5.84
N MET A 204 25.20 -2.18 -5.87
CA MET A 204 23.95 -1.48 -5.58
C MET A 204 23.70 -1.26 -4.08
N GLY A 205 24.15 -2.18 -3.23
CA GLY A 205 23.90 -2.14 -1.79
C GLY A 205 24.86 -1.24 -0.99
N ALA A 206 26.06 -0.99 -1.49
CA ALA A 206 27.08 -0.21 -0.76
C ALA A 206 26.81 1.31 -0.73
N THR A 207 25.88 1.81 -1.51
CA THR A 207 25.50 3.24 -1.59
C THR A 207 24.20 3.57 -0.86
N LEU A 208 23.56 2.60 -0.21
CA LEU A 208 22.26 2.77 0.46
C LEU A 208 22.36 3.01 1.99
N PHE A 209 23.61 3.14 2.53
CA PHE A 209 23.86 3.51 3.93
C PHE A 209 24.80 4.69 4.05
#